data_d07f60f3ecdfbd5c191e2ed6d32d1a6a
#
_entry.id   d07f60f3ecdfbd5c191e2ed6d32d1a6a
#
_cell.length_a   1.000
_cell.length_b   1.000
_cell.length_c   1.000
_cell.angle_alpha   90.00
_cell.angle_beta   90.00
_cell.angle_gamma   90.00
#
_symmetry.space_group_name_H-M   'P 1'
#
loop_
_entity.id
_entity.type
_entity.pdbx_description
1 polymer ?
#
loop_
_entity_poly.entity_id
_entity_poly.type
_entity_poly.pdbx_seq_one_letter_code
_entity_poly.pdbx_strand_id
1 'polypeptide(L)'
;MQTGREPPAARSCRGPSLPSAPVRVRSPQLSFDELGTPLREVTFVVLDLETTGGSAGTDSITEIGAVKVRGGERLGELATLVDPGTGVPPGIVALTAITSAMIAGAPPLSQVLPSVLEFLRGAVLVAHNAPFDSGFLRAACERHGHAWPRPPVLCTARLAR
;
A
#
# COMPACT_ATOMS: atom_id res chain seq x y z
N MET A 1 66.37 76.42 1.51
CA MET A 1 65.32 75.73 0.75
C MET A 1 65.44 74.24 0.99
N GLN A 2 64.68 73.74 1.96
CA GLN A 2 64.62 72.31 2.31
C GLN A 2 63.23 71.81 2.01
N THR A 3 63.15 70.93 1.06
CA THR A 3 61.95 70.24 0.70
C THR A 3 61.82 68.93 1.51
N GLY A 4 60.91 68.92 2.51
CA GLY A 4 60.61 67.75 3.29
C GLY A 4 59.83 66.74 2.48
N ARG A 5 60.30 65.51 2.43
CA ARG A 5 59.57 64.36 1.89
C ARG A 5 58.93 63.65 3.12
N GLU A 6 57.60 63.56 3.06
CA GLU A 6 56.85 62.73 3.95
C GLU A 6 56.98 61.23 3.58
N PRO A 7 57.05 60.33 4.57
CA PRO A 7 57.09 58.90 4.28
C PRO A 7 55.69 58.34 3.93
N PRO A 8 55.56 57.32 3.11
CA PRO A 8 54.28 56.74 2.72
C PRO A 8 53.64 55.92 3.85
N ALA A 9 52.34 56.09 4.00
CA ALA A 9 51.49 55.43 4.97
C ALA A 9 51.54 53.89 4.83
N ALA A 10 51.68 53.20 5.95
CA ALA A 10 51.65 51.73 6.07
C ALA A 10 50.28 51.20 5.68
N ARG A 11 50.25 50.34 4.67
CA ARG A 11 49.05 49.57 4.27
C ARG A 11 48.79 48.47 5.29
N SER A 12 47.66 48.60 6.04
CA SER A 12 47.14 47.54 6.90
C SER A 12 46.66 46.38 6.06
N CYS A 13 47.40 45.27 6.11
CA CYS A 13 46.95 43.98 5.54
C CYS A 13 45.88 43.38 6.48
N ARG A 14 44.59 43.58 6.12
CA ARG A 14 43.53 42.76 6.69
C ARG A 14 43.57 41.41 6.00
N GLY A 15 43.94 40.40 6.77
CA GLY A 15 43.87 39.01 6.34
C GLY A 15 42.43 38.57 6.05
N PRO A 16 42.22 37.57 5.18
CA PRO A 16 40.88 37.07 4.89
C PRO A 16 40.25 36.50 6.15
N SER A 17 39.03 36.98 6.49
CA SER A 17 38.23 36.42 7.58
C SER A 17 37.89 34.98 7.24
N LEU A 18 38.19 34.05 8.13
CA LEU A 18 37.80 32.63 8.02
C LEU A 18 36.27 32.53 7.94
N PRO A 19 35.77 31.66 7.08
CA PRO A 19 34.32 31.42 7.04
C PRO A 19 33.85 30.83 8.37
N SER A 20 32.81 31.43 8.93
CA SER A 20 32.13 30.91 10.12
C SER A 20 31.69 29.48 9.89
N ALA A 21 31.89 28.61 10.87
CA ALA A 21 31.51 27.22 10.86
C ALA A 21 30.03 27.06 10.43
N PRO A 22 29.71 25.99 9.66
CA PRO A 22 28.33 25.76 9.19
C PRO A 22 27.41 25.63 10.41
N VAL A 23 26.39 26.47 10.45
CA VAL A 23 25.30 26.35 11.41
C VAL A 23 24.67 24.97 11.16
N ARG A 24 24.81 24.05 12.11
CA ARG A 24 24.08 22.79 12.11
C ARG A 24 22.60 23.14 12.22
N VAL A 25 21.90 23.11 11.08
CA VAL A 25 20.45 23.12 11.06
C VAL A 25 20.02 21.82 11.73
N ARG A 26 19.58 21.89 12.98
CA ARG A 26 18.89 20.78 13.63
C ARG A 26 17.62 20.57 12.79
N SER A 27 17.52 19.41 12.13
CA SER A 27 16.24 18.98 11.57
C SER A 27 15.21 19.02 12.71
N PRO A 28 14.07 19.68 12.51
CA PRO A 28 13.03 19.67 13.53
C PRO A 28 12.69 18.22 13.83
N GLN A 29 12.80 17.83 15.11
CA GLN A 29 12.36 16.52 15.55
C GLN A 29 10.83 16.55 15.43
N LEU A 30 10.29 15.74 14.51
CA LEU A 30 8.86 15.61 14.36
C LEU A 30 8.25 15.18 15.70
N SER A 31 7.18 15.85 16.12
CA SER A 31 6.39 15.41 17.27
C SER A 31 5.66 14.11 16.90
N PHE A 32 5.24 13.32 17.89
CA PHE A 32 4.43 12.11 17.63
C PHE A 32 3.12 12.44 16.91
N ASP A 33 2.61 13.66 17.04
CA ASP A 33 1.41 14.17 16.38
C ASP A 33 1.63 14.43 14.87
N GLU A 34 2.89 14.61 14.44
CA GLU A 34 3.29 14.83 13.05
C GLU A 34 3.64 13.51 12.32
N LEU A 35 3.63 12.36 13.01
CA LEU A 35 3.99 11.05 12.47
C LEU A 35 2.89 10.41 11.59
N GLY A 36 1.83 11.14 11.29
CA GLY A 36 0.75 10.71 10.41
C GLY A 36 -0.55 10.40 11.15
N THR A 37 -1.49 9.77 10.44
CA THR A 37 -2.79 9.43 11.00
C THR A 37 -2.68 8.35 12.07
N PRO A 38 -3.22 8.55 13.29
CA PRO A 38 -3.24 7.51 14.33
C PRO A 38 -3.94 6.24 13.83
N LEU A 39 -3.43 5.06 14.20
CA LEU A 39 -3.97 3.78 13.72
C LEU A 39 -5.47 3.59 14.01
N ARG A 40 -5.98 4.15 15.12
CA ARG A 40 -7.41 4.12 15.44
C ARG A 40 -8.29 4.88 14.44
N GLU A 41 -7.68 5.78 13.65
CA GLU A 41 -8.36 6.59 12.64
C GLU A 41 -8.16 6.04 11.23
N VAL A 42 -7.26 5.08 11.07
CA VAL A 42 -7.02 4.39 9.80
C VAL A 42 -8.10 3.33 9.59
N THR A 43 -8.68 3.32 8.39
CA THR A 43 -9.56 2.24 7.96
C THR A 43 -8.73 1.14 7.33
N PHE A 44 -8.93 -0.09 7.77
CA PHE A 44 -8.31 -1.28 7.21
C PHE A 44 -9.38 -2.16 6.55
N VAL A 45 -9.01 -2.80 5.47
CA VAL A 45 -9.76 -3.92 4.89
C VAL A 45 -8.86 -5.15 4.95
N VAL A 46 -9.22 -6.09 5.82
CA VAL A 46 -8.60 -7.42 5.86
C VAL A 46 -9.26 -8.25 4.78
N LEU A 47 -8.47 -8.75 3.85
CA LEU A 47 -8.94 -9.46 2.66
C LEU A 47 -8.22 -10.79 2.52
N ASP A 48 -8.96 -11.77 2.07
CA ASP A 48 -8.47 -13.10 1.70
C ASP A 48 -9.19 -13.58 0.44
N LEU A 49 -8.47 -14.26 -0.45
CA LEU A 49 -8.96 -14.76 -1.72
C LEU A 49 -8.72 -16.26 -1.84
N GLU A 50 -9.75 -16.98 -2.30
CA GLU A 50 -9.56 -18.32 -2.83
C GLU A 50 -9.57 -18.29 -4.37
N THR A 51 -8.78 -19.16 -5.00
CA THR A 51 -8.51 -19.12 -6.44
C THR A 51 -8.44 -20.51 -7.03
N THR A 52 -8.50 -20.62 -8.36
CA THR A 52 -8.30 -21.89 -9.09
C THR A 52 -6.86 -22.33 -9.17
N GLY A 53 -5.91 -21.50 -8.72
CA GLY A 53 -4.46 -21.78 -8.72
C GLY A 53 -3.64 -20.58 -8.27
N GLY A 54 -2.32 -20.63 -8.44
CA GLY A 54 -1.36 -19.66 -7.88
C GLY A 54 -0.99 -18.47 -8.76
N SER A 55 -1.43 -18.44 -10.01
CA SER A 55 -1.00 -17.47 -11.01
C SER A 55 -2.10 -16.49 -11.39
N ALA A 56 -2.00 -15.23 -10.99
CA ALA A 56 -2.96 -14.19 -11.32
C ALA A 56 -3.17 -13.96 -12.84
N GLY A 57 -2.20 -14.38 -13.67
CA GLY A 57 -2.28 -14.27 -15.13
C GLY A 57 -3.17 -15.32 -15.78
N THR A 58 -3.25 -16.52 -15.20
CA THR A 58 -3.94 -17.70 -15.78
C THR A 58 -5.08 -18.21 -14.92
N ASP A 59 -5.01 -18.00 -13.61
CA ASP A 59 -6.00 -18.50 -12.67
C ASP A 59 -7.05 -17.43 -12.32
N SER A 60 -8.15 -17.88 -11.74
CA SER A 60 -9.32 -17.06 -11.45
C SER A 60 -9.68 -17.11 -9.98
N ILE A 61 -10.32 -16.06 -9.47
CA ILE A 61 -10.85 -15.99 -8.11
C ILE A 61 -12.11 -16.87 -8.01
N THR A 62 -12.24 -17.64 -6.94
CA THR A 62 -13.40 -18.48 -6.61
C THR A 62 -14.16 -18.01 -5.37
N GLU A 63 -13.49 -17.31 -4.44
CA GLU A 63 -14.12 -16.70 -3.28
C GLU A 63 -13.39 -15.40 -2.91
N ILE A 64 -14.15 -14.45 -2.38
CA ILE A 64 -13.62 -13.20 -1.81
C ILE A 64 -14.20 -13.07 -0.40
N GLY A 65 -13.32 -13.01 0.60
CA GLY A 65 -13.64 -12.66 1.97
C GLY A 65 -12.98 -11.34 2.35
N ALA A 66 -13.75 -10.39 2.88
CA ALA A 66 -13.19 -9.11 3.32
C ALA A 66 -13.94 -8.54 4.53
N VAL A 67 -13.20 -7.98 5.48
CA VAL A 67 -13.76 -7.29 6.66
C VAL A 67 -13.15 -5.89 6.73
N LYS A 68 -14.01 -4.87 6.85
CA LYS A 68 -13.60 -3.48 7.03
C LYS A 68 -13.63 -3.13 8.51
N VAL A 69 -12.52 -2.59 9.02
CA VAL A 69 -12.36 -2.22 10.43
C VAL A 69 -11.74 -0.83 10.59
N ARG A 70 -12.14 -0.12 11.66
CA ARG A 70 -11.53 1.14 12.07
C ARG A 70 -11.67 1.31 13.58
N GLY A 71 -10.59 1.70 14.26
CA GLY A 71 -10.63 1.92 15.72
C GLY A 71 -11.01 0.70 16.55
N GLY A 72 -10.83 -0.51 16.01
CA GLY A 72 -11.26 -1.76 16.66
C GLY A 72 -12.70 -2.18 16.35
N GLU A 73 -13.47 -1.36 15.64
CA GLU A 73 -14.86 -1.65 15.28
C GLU A 73 -14.94 -2.25 13.86
N ARG A 74 -15.83 -3.22 13.65
CA ARG A 74 -16.18 -3.78 12.34
C ARG A 74 -17.19 -2.86 11.66
N LEU A 75 -16.79 -2.23 10.56
CA LEU A 75 -17.62 -1.32 9.77
C LEU A 75 -18.42 -2.02 8.67
N GLY A 76 -17.99 -3.21 8.26
CA GLY A 76 -18.67 -3.98 7.22
C GLY A 76 -17.94 -5.28 6.91
N GLU A 77 -18.63 -6.10 6.14
CA GLU A 77 -18.16 -7.40 5.68
C GLU A 77 -18.61 -7.62 4.23
N LEU A 78 -17.76 -8.25 3.44
CA LEU A 78 -18.04 -8.72 2.10
C LEU A 78 -17.57 -10.16 2.03
N ALA A 79 -18.48 -11.10 1.77
CA ALA A 79 -18.15 -12.50 1.55
C ALA A 79 -18.98 -13.02 0.39
N THR A 80 -18.33 -13.57 -0.63
CA THR A 80 -19.02 -14.09 -1.81
C THR A 80 -18.20 -15.14 -2.53
N LEU A 81 -18.86 -16.19 -2.95
CA LEU A 81 -18.33 -17.08 -3.99
C LEU A 81 -18.37 -16.36 -5.34
N VAL A 82 -17.47 -16.75 -6.22
CA VAL A 82 -17.33 -16.18 -7.57
C VAL A 82 -17.26 -17.34 -8.57
N ASP A 83 -18.03 -17.24 -9.64
CA ASP A 83 -17.90 -18.17 -10.76
C ASP A 83 -16.65 -17.79 -11.59
N PRO A 84 -15.60 -18.65 -11.61
CA PRO A 84 -14.39 -18.41 -12.39
C PRO A 84 -14.59 -18.66 -13.89
N GLY A 85 -15.76 -19.13 -14.32
CA GLY A 85 -16.05 -19.56 -15.69
C GLY A 85 -15.36 -20.88 -16.08
N THR A 86 -14.71 -21.54 -15.15
CA THR A 86 -14.00 -22.82 -15.35
C THR A 86 -14.22 -23.73 -14.15
N GLY A 87 -13.98 -25.04 -14.31
CA GLY A 87 -14.01 -25.97 -13.17
C GLY A 87 -12.88 -25.71 -12.18
N VAL A 88 -13.13 -26.00 -10.90
CA VAL A 88 -12.08 -25.93 -9.87
C VAL A 88 -11.23 -27.20 -9.94
N PRO A 89 -9.90 -27.11 -10.06
CA PRO A 89 -9.02 -28.28 -10.09
C PRO A 89 -9.12 -29.12 -8.81
N PRO A 90 -9.06 -30.48 -8.90
CA PRO A 90 -9.20 -31.34 -7.70
C PRO A 90 -8.22 -31.02 -6.57
N GLY A 91 -6.98 -30.63 -6.88
CA GLY A 91 -6.00 -30.22 -5.88
C GLY A 91 -6.40 -28.94 -5.15
N ILE A 92 -7.06 -28.01 -5.82
CA ILE A 92 -7.59 -26.78 -5.22
C ILE A 92 -8.82 -27.10 -4.37
N VAL A 93 -9.73 -27.96 -4.85
CA VAL A 93 -10.88 -28.45 -4.05
C VAL A 93 -10.40 -29.09 -2.73
N ALA A 94 -9.32 -29.89 -2.79
CA ALA A 94 -8.76 -30.51 -1.59
C ALA A 94 -8.16 -29.48 -0.61
N LEU A 95 -7.67 -28.35 -1.11
CA LEU A 95 -7.06 -27.28 -0.31
C LEU A 95 -8.11 -26.33 0.31
N THR A 96 -9.08 -25.88 -0.52
CA THR A 96 -10.02 -24.80 -0.17
C THR A 96 -11.40 -25.32 0.25
N ALA A 97 -11.70 -26.60 -0.04
CA ALA A 97 -13.01 -27.22 0.07
C ALA A 97 -14.07 -26.61 -0.86
N ILE A 98 -13.72 -25.66 -1.74
CA ILE A 98 -14.64 -25.05 -2.71
C ILE A 98 -14.77 -25.99 -3.91
N THR A 99 -15.95 -26.52 -4.12
CA THR A 99 -16.26 -27.41 -5.24
C THR A 99 -16.86 -26.65 -6.42
N SER A 100 -16.76 -27.22 -7.63
CA SER A 100 -17.44 -26.65 -8.82
C SER A 100 -18.95 -26.55 -8.62
N ALA A 101 -19.57 -27.43 -7.82
CA ALA A 101 -20.99 -27.36 -7.50
C ALA A 101 -21.35 -26.16 -6.62
N MET A 102 -20.46 -25.75 -5.72
CA MET A 102 -20.67 -24.60 -4.82
C MET A 102 -20.65 -23.27 -5.60
N ILE A 103 -19.79 -23.17 -6.60
CA ILE A 103 -19.66 -21.95 -7.43
C ILE A 103 -20.62 -21.93 -8.61
N ALA A 104 -21.31 -23.04 -8.90
CA ALA A 104 -22.33 -23.09 -9.94
C ALA A 104 -23.49 -22.15 -9.56
N GLY A 105 -23.69 -21.10 -10.37
CA GLY A 105 -24.67 -20.04 -10.10
C GLY A 105 -24.18 -18.89 -9.22
N ALA A 106 -22.92 -18.91 -8.78
CA ALA A 106 -22.28 -17.72 -8.19
C ALA A 106 -22.14 -16.60 -9.24
N PRO A 107 -22.11 -15.33 -8.83
CA PRO A 107 -21.92 -14.24 -9.77
C PRO A 107 -20.51 -14.31 -10.40
N PRO A 108 -20.36 -13.95 -11.69
CA PRO A 108 -19.05 -13.83 -12.31
C PRO A 108 -18.29 -12.64 -11.71
N LEU A 109 -16.96 -12.70 -11.75
CA LEU A 109 -16.08 -11.67 -11.16
C LEU A 109 -16.38 -10.26 -11.66
N SER A 110 -16.79 -10.11 -12.92
CA SER A 110 -17.16 -8.81 -13.50
C SER A 110 -18.33 -8.12 -12.78
N GLN A 111 -19.22 -8.87 -12.16
CA GLN A 111 -20.33 -8.34 -11.38
C GLN A 111 -19.92 -8.01 -9.93
N VAL A 112 -18.99 -8.77 -9.36
CA VAL A 112 -18.54 -8.62 -7.96
C VAL A 112 -17.48 -7.53 -7.83
N LEU A 113 -16.59 -7.41 -8.81
CA LEU A 113 -15.41 -6.56 -8.75
C LEU A 113 -15.71 -5.09 -8.41
N PRO A 114 -16.75 -4.43 -8.98
CA PRO A 114 -17.06 -3.04 -8.61
C PRO A 114 -17.34 -2.86 -7.12
N SER A 115 -18.07 -3.80 -6.51
CA SER A 115 -18.37 -3.77 -5.06
C SER A 115 -17.13 -3.97 -4.22
N VAL A 116 -16.20 -4.85 -4.63
CA VAL A 116 -14.91 -5.05 -3.96
C VAL A 116 -14.06 -3.78 -4.03
N LEU A 117 -13.97 -3.14 -5.19
CA LEU A 117 -13.22 -1.90 -5.35
C LEU A 117 -13.78 -0.75 -4.52
N GLU A 118 -15.11 -0.64 -4.43
CA GLU A 118 -15.78 0.32 -3.56
C GLU A 118 -15.50 0.00 -2.08
N PHE A 119 -15.54 -1.27 -1.71
CA PHE A 119 -15.24 -1.71 -0.34
C PHE A 119 -13.80 -1.38 0.07
N LEU A 120 -12.84 -1.43 -0.86
CA LEU A 120 -11.43 -1.07 -0.64
C LEU A 120 -11.17 0.44 -0.58
N ARG A 121 -12.11 1.28 -1.04
CA ARG A 121 -11.90 2.72 -1.19
C ARG A 121 -11.49 3.39 0.11
N GLY A 122 -10.37 4.12 0.07
CA GLY A 122 -9.85 4.89 1.20
C GLY A 122 -9.32 4.05 2.37
N ALA A 123 -9.16 2.75 2.18
CA ALA A 123 -8.65 1.85 3.21
C ALA A 123 -7.24 1.35 2.91
N VAL A 124 -6.55 0.89 3.95
CA VAL A 124 -5.33 0.10 3.84
C VAL A 124 -5.75 -1.36 3.62
N LEU A 125 -5.27 -1.98 2.55
CA LEU A 125 -5.47 -3.40 2.28
C LEU A 125 -4.54 -4.22 3.18
N VAL A 126 -5.11 -5.14 3.94
CA VAL A 126 -4.38 -6.08 4.80
C VAL A 126 -4.62 -7.51 4.30
N ALA A 127 -3.57 -8.25 4.05
CA ALA A 127 -3.66 -9.67 3.69
C ALA A 127 -2.45 -10.46 4.17
N HIS A 128 -2.58 -11.79 4.27
CA HIS A 128 -1.46 -12.68 4.53
C HIS A 128 -0.80 -13.06 3.21
N ASN A 129 0.50 -12.71 3.02
CA ASN A 129 1.15 -12.75 1.71
C ASN A 129 0.45 -11.83 0.67
N ALA A 130 0.17 -10.60 1.08
CA ALA A 130 -0.60 -9.61 0.33
C ALA A 130 -0.23 -9.40 -1.16
N PRO A 131 1.01 -9.67 -1.65
CA PRO A 131 1.31 -9.68 -3.09
C PRO A 131 0.44 -10.66 -3.89
N PHE A 132 0.01 -11.78 -3.29
CA PHE A 132 -0.89 -12.74 -3.92
C PHE A 132 -2.26 -12.11 -4.19
N ASP A 133 -2.95 -11.69 -3.14
CA ASP A 133 -4.31 -11.13 -3.22
C ASP A 133 -4.37 -9.86 -4.07
N SER A 134 -3.45 -8.92 -3.82
CA SER A 134 -3.36 -7.69 -4.59
C SER A 134 -3.01 -7.93 -6.06
N GLY A 135 -2.23 -8.98 -6.35
CA GLY A 135 -1.90 -9.42 -7.70
C GLY A 135 -3.13 -9.91 -8.47
N PHE A 136 -3.94 -10.76 -7.84
CA PHE A 136 -5.20 -11.25 -8.42
C PHE A 136 -6.22 -10.13 -8.65
N LEU A 137 -6.43 -9.24 -7.68
CA LEU A 137 -7.35 -8.11 -7.83
C LEU A 137 -6.87 -7.14 -8.92
N ARG A 138 -5.57 -6.88 -9.01
CA ARG A 138 -5.03 -6.03 -10.08
C ARG A 138 -5.24 -6.66 -11.45
N ALA A 139 -4.93 -7.95 -11.61
CA ALA A 139 -5.15 -8.66 -12.86
C ALA A 139 -6.65 -8.72 -13.21
N ALA A 140 -7.53 -8.84 -12.22
CA ALA A 140 -8.97 -8.75 -12.42
C ALA A 140 -9.39 -7.36 -12.93
N CYS A 141 -8.86 -6.29 -12.36
CA CYS A 141 -9.11 -4.92 -12.84
C CYS A 141 -8.68 -4.76 -14.30
N GLU A 142 -7.48 -5.22 -14.65
CA GLU A 142 -6.95 -5.16 -16.03
C GLU A 142 -7.85 -5.91 -17.00
N ARG A 143 -8.30 -7.14 -16.65
CA ARG A 143 -9.18 -7.97 -17.50
C ARG A 143 -10.57 -7.38 -17.70
N HIS A 144 -11.10 -6.69 -16.70
CA HIS A 144 -12.47 -6.16 -16.73
C HIS A 144 -12.55 -4.65 -16.97
N GLY A 145 -11.42 -3.99 -17.33
CA GLY A 145 -11.40 -2.59 -17.69
C GLY A 145 -11.60 -1.62 -16.51
N HIS A 146 -11.30 -2.05 -15.29
CA HIS A 146 -11.34 -1.20 -14.10
C HIS A 146 -9.97 -0.65 -13.74
N ALA A 147 -9.91 0.58 -13.23
CA ALA A 147 -8.69 1.13 -12.68
C ALA A 147 -8.38 0.49 -11.33
N TRP A 148 -7.16 -0.06 -11.16
CA TRP A 148 -6.71 -0.52 -9.86
C TRP A 148 -6.43 0.67 -8.93
N PRO A 149 -7.09 0.80 -7.76
CA PRO A 149 -7.00 1.99 -6.91
C PRO A 149 -5.66 2.16 -6.18
N ARG A 150 -4.76 1.16 -6.27
CA ARG A 150 -3.44 1.14 -5.61
C ARG A 150 -3.51 1.50 -4.12
N PRO A 151 -4.31 0.80 -3.32
CA PRO A 151 -4.39 1.07 -1.89
C PRO A 151 -3.01 0.86 -1.24
N PRO A 152 -2.71 1.54 -0.13
CA PRO A 152 -1.61 1.12 0.74
C PRO A 152 -1.82 -0.33 1.16
N VAL A 153 -0.73 -1.13 1.21
CA VAL A 153 -0.81 -2.57 1.50
C VAL A 153 0.00 -2.91 2.73
N LEU A 154 -0.63 -3.61 3.68
CA LEU A 154 -0.02 -4.19 4.86
C LEU A 154 0.00 -5.73 4.71
N CYS A 155 1.19 -6.31 4.65
CA CYS A 155 1.37 -7.75 4.53
C CYS A 155 1.69 -8.38 5.89
N THR A 156 0.78 -9.15 6.46
CA THR A 156 0.98 -9.77 7.78
C THR A 156 2.11 -10.81 7.79
N ALA A 157 2.36 -11.51 6.68
CA ALA A 157 3.50 -12.42 6.53
C ALA A 157 4.86 -11.69 6.62
N ARG A 158 4.92 -10.38 6.31
CA ARG A 158 6.13 -9.55 6.46
C ARG A 158 6.28 -8.97 7.86
N LEU A 159 5.16 -8.71 8.54
CA LEU A 159 5.19 -8.21 9.92
C LEU A 159 5.63 -9.28 10.93
N ALA A 160 5.41 -10.56 10.61
CA ALA A 160 5.74 -11.69 11.48
C ALA A 160 7.21 -12.15 11.37
N ARG A 161 8.05 -11.45 10.58
CA ARG A 161 9.48 -11.71 10.40
C ARG A 161 10.31 -10.71 11.18
#